data_a9bc74edd832145932eef61621a26e34
#
_entry.id   a9bc74edd832145932eef61621a26e34
#
_cell.length_a   1.000
_cell.length_b   1.000
_cell.length_c   1.000
_cell.angle_alpha   90.00
_cell.angle_beta   90.00
_cell.angle_gamma   90.00
#
_symmetry.space_group_name_H-M   'P 1'
#
loop_
_entity.id
_entity.type
_entity.pdbx_description
1 polymer ?
#
loop_
_entity_poly.entity_id
_entity_poly.type
_entity_poly.pdbx_seq_one_letter_code
_entity_poly.pdbx_strand_id
1 'polypeptide(L)'
;MNEQENFIREIEIDGIKVEVDLRNVKKIDTYRIGDNIKLLKKGYNDTYSTYSGVIVDFVAFKERPAIVVAYFEQDYSGTFIRFETITKDTKDIEIAPCLPHEMKINKNRVIDKFNYEIEAQQHKVDELKAKRDYFIENFSKFFEDTEKGAQNESN
;
A
#
# COMPACT_ATOMS: atom_id res chain seq x y z
N MET A 1 -22.90 -25.86 -34.71
CA MET A 1 -23.91 -25.88 -33.64
C MET A 1 -23.76 -24.59 -32.87
N ASN A 2 -24.76 -23.70 -33.02
CA ASN A 2 -24.74 -22.40 -32.31
C ASN A 2 -25.01 -22.64 -30.83
N GLU A 3 -24.01 -22.53 -29.99
CA GLU A 3 -24.21 -22.30 -28.56
C GLU A 3 -24.83 -20.91 -28.43
N GLN A 4 -26.15 -20.87 -28.38
CA GLN A 4 -26.81 -19.69 -27.84
C GLN A 4 -26.42 -19.63 -26.36
N GLU A 5 -25.48 -18.76 -26.02
CA GLU A 5 -25.17 -18.45 -24.65
C GLU A 5 -26.48 -18.04 -23.96
N ASN A 6 -26.93 -18.89 -23.05
CA ASN A 6 -28.17 -18.64 -22.32
C ASN A 6 -27.90 -17.56 -21.28
N PHE A 7 -28.17 -16.31 -21.62
CA PHE A 7 -27.98 -15.15 -20.72
C PHE A 7 -29.07 -15.06 -19.64
N ILE A 8 -30.05 -15.94 -19.63
CA ILE A 8 -31.11 -15.98 -18.63
C ILE A 8 -30.72 -16.95 -17.52
N ARG A 9 -30.71 -16.48 -16.27
CA ARG A 9 -30.49 -17.31 -15.08
C ARG A 9 -31.65 -17.19 -14.11
N GLU A 10 -32.08 -18.32 -13.59
CA GLU A 10 -33.00 -18.36 -12.45
C GLU A 10 -32.19 -18.16 -11.18
N ILE A 11 -32.55 -17.18 -10.35
CA ILE A 11 -32.01 -16.92 -9.04
C ILE A 11 -33.14 -16.87 -8.01
N GLU A 12 -32.85 -17.25 -6.77
CA GLU A 12 -33.80 -17.17 -5.68
C GLU A 12 -33.40 -16.04 -4.73
N ILE A 13 -34.33 -15.12 -4.48
CA ILE A 13 -34.14 -13.99 -3.56
C ILE A 13 -35.32 -14.04 -2.58
N ASP A 14 -35.00 -14.21 -1.27
CA ASP A 14 -36.00 -14.28 -0.19
C ASP A 14 -37.12 -15.29 -0.44
N GLY A 15 -36.80 -16.44 -1.03
CA GLY A 15 -37.77 -17.50 -1.38
C GLY A 15 -38.58 -17.26 -2.65
N ILE A 16 -38.28 -16.19 -3.39
CA ILE A 16 -38.92 -15.87 -4.68
C ILE A 16 -37.95 -16.22 -5.81
N LYS A 17 -38.40 -17.05 -6.75
CA LYS A 17 -37.64 -17.36 -7.95
C LYS A 17 -37.83 -16.27 -8.98
N VAL A 18 -36.72 -15.74 -9.49
CA VAL A 18 -36.67 -14.65 -10.47
C VAL A 18 -35.80 -15.07 -11.65
N GLU A 19 -36.27 -14.88 -12.87
CA GLU A 19 -35.46 -14.98 -14.08
C GLU A 19 -34.76 -13.64 -14.33
N VAL A 20 -33.43 -13.68 -14.48
CA VAL A 20 -32.59 -12.51 -14.67
C VAL A 20 -31.85 -12.61 -15.98
N ASP A 21 -32.01 -11.62 -16.85
CA ASP A 21 -31.23 -11.47 -18.08
C ASP A 21 -29.87 -10.81 -17.74
N LEU A 22 -28.82 -11.61 -17.80
CA LEU A 22 -27.45 -11.19 -17.44
C LEU A 22 -26.86 -10.07 -18.31
N ARG A 23 -27.45 -9.83 -19.51
CA ARG A 23 -27.01 -8.71 -20.37
C ARG A 23 -27.37 -7.35 -19.79
N ASN A 24 -28.42 -7.31 -18.97
CA ASN A 24 -28.93 -6.09 -18.35
C ASN A 24 -28.60 -5.97 -16.87
N VAL A 25 -27.88 -6.94 -16.31
CA VAL A 25 -27.47 -6.93 -14.90
C VAL A 25 -26.20 -6.11 -14.72
N LYS A 26 -26.28 -5.09 -13.87
CA LYS A 26 -25.10 -4.38 -13.42
C LYS A 26 -24.44 -5.15 -12.28
N LYS A 27 -23.23 -5.63 -12.49
CA LYS A 27 -22.42 -6.20 -11.41
C LYS A 27 -22.07 -5.10 -10.40
N ILE A 28 -22.41 -5.31 -9.14
CA ILE A 28 -22.03 -4.44 -8.04
C ILE A 28 -21.04 -5.21 -7.17
N ASP A 29 -19.80 -4.75 -7.13
CA ASP A 29 -18.81 -5.28 -6.22
C ASP A 29 -18.94 -4.54 -4.89
N THR A 30 -19.18 -5.30 -3.80
CA THR A 30 -19.24 -4.77 -2.45
C THR A 30 -17.91 -5.04 -1.76
N TYR A 31 -17.22 -3.98 -1.38
CA TYR A 31 -15.93 -4.06 -0.70
C TYR A 31 -16.08 -3.84 0.80
N ARG A 32 -15.22 -4.51 1.58
CA ARG A 32 -15.11 -4.38 3.05
C ARG A 32 -13.66 -4.11 3.44
N ILE A 33 -13.47 -3.54 4.61
CA ILE A 33 -12.13 -3.43 5.20
C ILE A 33 -11.57 -4.86 5.38
N GLY A 34 -10.33 -5.06 4.95
CA GLY A 34 -9.65 -6.36 4.94
C GLY A 34 -9.80 -7.18 3.67
N ASP A 35 -10.63 -6.75 2.72
CA ASP A 35 -10.76 -7.47 1.44
C ASP A 35 -9.48 -7.37 0.62
N ASN A 36 -9.07 -8.51 0.07
CA ASN A 36 -7.96 -8.57 -0.87
C ASN A 36 -8.40 -8.08 -2.25
N ILE A 37 -7.61 -7.19 -2.82
CA ILE A 37 -7.87 -6.59 -4.13
C ILE A 37 -6.66 -6.67 -5.04
N LYS A 38 -6.92 -6.55 -6.33
CA LYS A 38 -5.91 -6.16 -7.33
C LYS A 38 -5.98 -4.66 -7.53
N LEU A 39 -4.86 -3.98 -7.36
CA LEU A 39 -4.71 -2.58 -7.73
C LEU A 39 -4.04 -2.53 -9.11
N LEU A 40 -4.71 -1.95 -10.08
CA LEU A 40 -4.18 -1.71 -11.41
C LEU A 40 -3.77 -0.25 -11.49
N LYS A 41 -2.50 -0.01 -11.73
CA LYS A 41 -1.95 1.35 -11.85
C LYS A 41 -1.39 1.55 -13.24
N LYS A 42 -1.88 2.58 -13.92
CA LYS A 42 -1.43 2.95 -15.24
C LYS A 42 -0.02 3.53 -15.18
N GLY A 43 0.89 2.96 -15.93
CA GLY A 43 2.26 3.44 -16.07
C GLY A 43 2.43 4.44 -17.22
N TYR A 44 3.69 4.85 -17.45
CA TYR A 44 4.04 5.91 -18.38
C TYR A 44 3.67 5.64 -19.85
N ASN A 45 3.59 4.39 -20.28
CA ASN A 45 3.33 3.99 -21.68
C ASN A 45 1.94 3.35 -21.87
N ASP A 46 0.93 3.81 -21.18
CA ASP A 46 -0.42 3.21 -21.16
C ASP A 46 -0.44 1.72 -20.77
N THR A 47 0.63 1.23 -20.18
CA THR A 47 0.69 -0.12 -19.61
C THR A 47 0.19 -0.12 -18.18
N TYR A 48 -0.54 -1.16 -17.80
CA TYR A 48 -1.00 -1.32 -16.42
C TYR A 48 -0.08 -2.27 -15.66
N SER A 49 0.33 -1.84 -14.49
CA SER A 49 0.96 -2.71 -13.50
C SER A 49 -0.08 -3.16 -12.49
N THR A 50 -0.03 -4.43 -12.11
CA THR A 50 -0.98 -5.01 -11.16
C THR A 50 -0.27 -5.30 -9.84
N TYR A 51 -0.85 -4.85 -8.75
CA TYR A 51 -0.33 -5.03 -7.40
C TYR A 51 -1.34 -5.76 -6.53
N SER A 52 -0.83 -6.56 -5.59
CA SER A 52 -1.65 -7.14 -4.52
C SER A 52 -1.90 -6.08 -3.47
N GLY A 53 -3.15 -5.87 -3.11
CA GLY A 53 -3.54 -4.88 -2.13
C GLY A 53 -4.62 -5.39 -1.18
N VAL A 54 -4.87 -4.60 -0.15
CA VAL A 54 -5.93 -4.81 0.82
C VAL A 54 -6.63 -3.49 1.11
N ILE A 55 -7.95 -3.51 1.25
CA ILE A 55 -8.71 -2.33 1.66
C ILE A 55 -8.49 -2.13 3.15
N VAL A 56 -7.98 -0.96 3.53
CA VAL A 56 -7.66 -0.65 4.92
C VAL A 56 -8.65 0.30 5.57
N ASP A 57 -9.33 1.15 4.78
CA ASP A 57 -10.30 2.09 5.32
C ASP A 57 -11.25 2.63 4.25
N PHE A 58 -12.38 3.20 4.71
CA PHE A 58 -13.29 4.03 3.93
C PHE A 58 -13.39 5.39 4.60
N VAL A 59 -12.98 6.42 3.90
CA VAL A 59 -12.90 7.77 4.46
C VAL A 59 -13.64 8.79 3.60
N ALA A 60 -13.94 9.95 4.16
CA ALA A 60 -14.39 11.11 3.39
C ALA A 60 -13.18 11.97 3.04
N PHE A 61 -12.89 12.10 1.76
CA PHE A 61 -11.83 12.96 1.26
C PHE A 61 -12.44 14.13 0.49
N LYS A 62 -12.24 15.36 0.99
CA LYS A 62 -12.87 16.57 0.43
C LYS A 62 -14.37 16.37 0.21
N GLU A 63 -15.09 15.91 1.25
CA GLU A 63 -16.54 15.64 1.24
C GLU A 63 -17.00 14.54 0.26
N ARG A 64 -16.08 13.73 -0.25
CA ARG A 64 -16.35 12.60 -1.15
C ARG A 64 -15.96 11.27 -0.52
N PRO A 65 -16.70 10.21 -0.76
CA PRO A 65 -16.29 8.89 -0.31
C PRO A 65 -15.01 8.47 -1.02
N ALA A 66 -14.08 7.93 -0.26
CA ALA A 66 -12.82 7.41 -0.74
C ALA A 66 -12.49 6.06 -0.10
N ILE A 67 -11.80 5.23 -0.87
CA ILE A 67 -11.30 3.93 -0.43
C ILE A 67 -9.80 4.07 -0.21
N VAL A 68 -9.32 3.73 0.98
CA VAL A 68 -7.89 3.66 1.28
C VAL A 68 -7.42 2.23 1.11
N VAL A 69 -6.42 2.05 0.27
CA VAL A 69 -5.84 0.74 -0.07
C VAL A 69 -4.37 0.74 0.34
N ALA A 70 -3.95 -0.30 1.06
CA ALA A 70 -2.54 -0.64 1.18
C ALA A 70 -2.18 -1.65 0.09
N TYR A 71 -1.08 -1.45 -0.62
CA TYR A 71 -0.61 -2.40 -1.63
C TYR A 71 0.89 -2.65 -1.52
N PHE A 72 1.28 -3.82 -2.01
CA PHE A 72 2.65 -4.28 -1.97
C PHE A 72 3.35 -4.01 -3.29
N GLU A 73 4.47 -3.30 -3.22
CA GLU A 73 5.33 -3.01 -4.35
C GLU A 73 6.74 -3.53 -4.08
N GLN A 74 7.31 -4.21 -5.05
CA GLN A 74 8.69 -4.67 -4.99
C GLN A 74 9.38 -4.34 -6.31
N ASP A 75 10.48 -3.61 -6.21
CA ASP A 75 11.33 -3.28 -7.34
C ASP A 75 12.82 -3.51 -7.01
N TYR A 76 13.71 -3.05 -7.87
CA TYR A 76 15.16 -3.12 -7.67
C TYR A 76 15.66 -2.25 -6.50
N SER A 77 14.89 -1.23 -6.10
CA SER A 77 15.26 -0.31 -5.01
C SER A 77 14.84 -0.82 -3.63
N GLY A 78 13.88 -1.74 -3.56
CA GLY A 78 13.44 -2.30 -2.29
C GLY A 78 12.05 -2.94 -2.32
N THR A 79 11.57 -3.14 -1.10
CA THR A 79 10.26 -3.71 -0.82
C THR A 79 9.44 -2.67 -0.06
N PHE A 80 8.24 -2.35 -0.58
CA PHE A 80 7.44 -1.25 -0.06
C PHE A 80 6.00 -1.68 0.20
N ILE A 81 5.45 -1.15 1.29
CA ILE A 81 4.00 -1.11 1.50
C ILE A 81 3.60 0.34 1.26
N ARG A 82 2.78 0.55 0.25
CA ARG A 82 2.30 1.87 -0.13
C ARG A 82 0.81 2.00 0.14
N PHE A 83 0.37 3.23 0.32
CA PHE A 83 -1.04 3.55 0.54
C PHE A 83 -1.52 4.45 -0.59
N GLU A 84 -2.73 4.18 -1.06
CA GLU A 84 -3.42 4.95 -2.08
C GLU A 84 -4.82 5.30 -1.61
N THR A 85 -5.25 6.54 -1.86
CA THR A 85 -6.63 6.97 -1.58
C THR A 85 -7.37 7.13 -2.89
N ILE A 86 -8.36 6.30 -3.12
CA ILE A 86 -9.07 6.18 -4.38
C ILE A 86 -10.46 6.78 -4.23
N THR A 87 -10.78 7.75 -5.08
CA THR A 87 -12.10 8.38 -5.20
C THR A 87 -12.68 8.12 -6.58
N LYS A 88 -13.91 8.49 -6.82
CA LYS A 88 -14.53 8.40 -8.15
C LYS A 88 -13.81 9.22 -9.23
N ASP A 89 -13.03 10.23 -8.83
CA ASP A 89 -12.30 11.12 -9.75
C ASP A 89 -10.84 10.68 -9.94
N THR A 90 -10.39 9.65 -9.21
CA THR A 90 -9.05 9.10 -9.38
C THR A 90 -8.94 8.50 -10.77
N LYS A 91 -7.96 8.98 -11.52
CA LYS A 91 -7.62 8.47 -12.85
C LYS A 91 -6.40 7.56 -12.74
N ASP A 92 -6.23 6.67 -13.71
CA ASP A 92 -5.06 5.83 -13.84
C ASP A 92 -4.86 4.77 -12.72
N ILE A 93 -5.85 4.63 -11.83
CA ILE A 93 -5.88 3.60 -10.79
C ILE A 93 -7.26 2.96 -10.76
N GLU A 94 -7.28 1.64 -10.84
CA GLU A 94 -8.47 0.82 -10.75
C GLU A 94 -8.28 -0.25 -9.68
N ILE A 95 -9.37 -0.66 -9.05
CA ILE A 95 -9.39 -1.79 -8.12
C ILE A 95 -10.32 -2.88 -8.64
N ALA A 96 -9.94 -4.11 -8.44
CA ALA A 96 -10.74 -5.28 -8.74
C ALA A 96 -10.62 -6.31 -7.62
N PRO A 97 -11.67 -7.13 -7.39
CA PRO A 97 -11.57 -8.24 -6.45
C PRO A 97 -10.40 -9.16 -6.81
N CYS A 98 -9.66 -9.62 -5.79
CA CYS A 98 -8.60 -10.59 -5.96
C CYS A 98 -9.06 -11.96 -5.48
N LEU A 99 -9.07 -12.94 -6.38
CA LEU A 99 -9.36 -14.31 -6.00
C LEU A 99 -8.14 -14.94 -5.31
N PRO A 100 -8.33 -15.87 -4.36
CA PRO A 100 -7.23 -16.45 -3.57
C PRO A 100 -6.11 -17.09 -4.38
N HIS A 101 -6.37 -17.49 -5.62
CA HIS A 101 -5.39 -18.14 -6.51
C HIS A 101 -4.69 -17.18 -7.46
N GLU A 102 -5.14 -15.93 -7.58
CA GLU A 102 -4.61 -14.98 -8.57
C GLU A 102 -3.31 -14.29 -8.14
N MET A 103 -3.21 -13.93 -6.87
CA MET A 103 -2.06 -13.18 -6.36
C MET A 103 -1.48 -13.88 -5.12
N LYS A 104 -0.37 -14.61 -5.32
CA LYS A 104 0.34 -15.27 -4.23
C LYS A 104 1.64 -14.53 -3.96
N ILE A 105 1.75 -13.95 -2.78
CA ILE A 105 3.00 -13.38 -2.28
C ILE A 105 3.72 -14.45 -1.46
N ASN A 106 4.98 -14.71 -1.77
CA ASN A 106 5.80 -15.58 -0.96
C ASN A 106 6.22 -14.83 0.32
N LYS A 107 5.49 -15.11 1.42
CA LYS A 107 5.69 -14.48 2.72
C LYS A 107 7.15 -14.50 3.18
N ASN A 108 7.81 -15.67 3.12
CA ASN A 108 9.18 -15.79 3.62
C ASN A 108 10.14 -14.93 2.81
N ARG A 109 10.04 -14.96 1.48
CA ARG A 109 10.88 -14.12 0.60
C ARG A 109 10.73 -12.64 0.88
N VAL A 110 9.51 -12.19 1.19
CA VAL A 110 9.24 -10.79 1.54
C VAL A 110 9.87 -10.45 2.89
N ILE A 111 9.68 -11.30 3.89
CA ILE A 111 10.28 -11.11 5.22
C ILE A 111 11.81 -11.08 5.14
N ASP A 112 12.41 -12.01 4.41
CA ASP A 112 13.87 -12.06 4.23
C ASP A 112 14.39 -10.77 3.58
N LYS A 113 13.65 -10.23 2.61
CA LYS A 113 14.02 -8.96 1.97
C LYS A 113 13.94 -7.78 2.95
N PHE A 114 12.87 -7.68 3.74
CA PHE A 114 12.78 -6.66 4.78
C PHE A 114 13.89 -6.81 5.83
N ASN A 115 14.18 -8.02 6.28
CA ASN A 115 15.27 -8.26 7.23
C ASN A 115 16.61 -7.80 6.67
N TYR A 116 16.91 -8.13 5.42
CA TYR A 116 18.11 -7.66 4.74
C TYR A 116 18.19 -6.12 4.69
N GLU A 117 17.10 -5.44 4.38
CA GLU A 117 17.05 -3.99 4.34
C GLU A 117 17.23 -3.38 5.75
N ILE A 118 16.63 -3.99 6.79
CA ILE A 118 16.79 -3.59 8.19
C ILE A 118 18.25 -3.71 8.62
N GLU A 119 18.90 -4.85 8.34
CA GLU A 119 20.31 -5.06 8.66
C GLU A 119 21.22 -4.04 7.96
N ALA A 120 20.96 -3.76 6.68
CA ALA A 120 21.72 -2.75 5.93
C ALA A 120 21.57 -1.35 6.51
N GLN A 121 20.38 -0.97 6.99
CA GLN A 121 20.17 0.31 7.67
C GLN A 121 20.82 0.33 9.07
N GLN A 122 20.75 -0.79 9.79
CA GLN A 122 21.39 -0.90 11.10
C GLN A 122 22.91 -0.71 10.99
N HIS A 123 23.55 -1.31 9.98
CA HIS A 123 24.98 -1.11 9.71
C HIS A 123 25.31 0.37 9.49
N LYS A 124 24.49 1.10 8.71
CA LYS A 124 24.69 2.56 8.52
C LYS A 124 24.56 3.35 9.82
N VAL A 125 23.60 2.96 10.67
CA VAL A 125 23.45 3.58 12.00
C VAL A 125 24.69 3.35 12.85
N ASP A 126 25.25 2.17 12.84
CA ASP A 126 26.43 1.83 13.63
C ASP A 126 27.69 2.53 13.11
N GLU A 127 27.84 2.67 11.79
CA GLU A 127 28.90 3.51 11.19
C GLU A 127 28.79 4.99 11.62
N LEU A 128 27.57 5.54 11.63
CA LEU A 128 27.36 6.93 12.06
C LEU A 128 27.64 7.12 13.54
N LYS A 129 27.28 6.14 14.39
CA LYS A 129 27.64 6.16 15.82
C LYS A 129 29.17 6.17 16.00
N ALA A 130 29.86 5.27 15.30
CA ALA A 130 31.31 5.20 15.36
C ALA A 130 31.96 6.52 14.91
N LYS A 131 31.49 7.16 13.85
CA LYS A 131 31.96 8.47 13.41
C LYS A 131 31.70 9.57 14.43
N ARG A 132 30.50 9.57 15.05
CA ARG A 132 30.16 10.52 16.13
C ARG A 132 31.13 10.37 17.33
N ASP A 133 31.30 9.13 17.77
CA ASP A 133 32.14 8.84 18.96
C ASP A 133 33.60 9.19 18.69
N TYR A 134 34.10 8.87 17.49
CA TYR A 134 35.43 9.30 17.05
C TYR A 134 35.55 10.83 17.04
N PHE A 135 34.54 11.56 16.56
CA PHE A 135 34.53 13.02 16.56
C PHE A 135 34.60 13.58 18.00
N ILE A 136 33.74 13.06 18.88
CA ILE A 136 33.72 13.51 20.29
C ILE A 136 35.10 13.28 20.96
N GLU A 137 35.70 12.12 20.75
CA GLU A 137 36.97 11.75 21.38
C GLU A 137 38.13 12.57 20.84
N ASN A 138 38.22 12.77 19.54
CA ASN A 138 39.43 13.31 18.91
C ASN A 138 39.35 14.82 18.64
N PHE A 139 38.14 15.40 18.60
CA PHE A 139 37.93 16.81 18.30
C PHE A 139 37.52 17.65 19.52
N SER A 140 37.49 17.08 20.71
CA SER A 140 37.05 17.76 21.94
C SER A 140 37.77 19.09 22.23
N LYS A 141 39.00 19.22 21.77
CA LYS A 141 39.79 20.47 21.92
C LYS A 141 39.24 21.64 21.09
N PHE A 142 38.40 21.37 20.12
CA PHE A 142 37.80 22.37 19.24
C PHE A 142 36.34 22.70 19.64
N PHE A 143 35.82 22.05 20.68
CA PHE A 143 34.46 22.32 21.13
C PHE A 143 34.42 23.69 21.83
N GLU A 144 33.47 24.52 21.46
CA GLU A 144 33.17 25.74 22.18
C GLU A 144 32.50 25.37 23.51
N ASP A 145 32.94 25.99 24.62
CA ASP A 145 32.31 25.84 25.92
C ASP A 145 30.95 26.55 25.92
N THR A 146 29.90 25.86 25.51
CA THR A 146 28.52 26.37 25.48
C THR A 146 27.93 26.58 26.88
N GLU A 147 28.64 26.24 27.97
CA GLU A 147 28.10 26.34 29.34
C GLU A 147 28.34 27.71 30.06
N LYS A 148 28.91 28.71 29.38
CA LYS A 148 29.14 30.04 30.02
C LYS A 148 28.05 31.08 29.74
N GLY A 149 26.94 30.75 29.12
CA GLY A 149 25.88 31.70 28.73
C GLY A 149 24.68 31.80 29.66
N ALA A 150 24.51 30.95 30.68
CA ALA A 150 23.25 30.84 31.44
C ALA A 150 23.28 31.38 32.89
N GLN A 151 24.29 32.15 33.31
CA GLN A 151 24.38 32.66 34.69
C GLN A 151 24.57 34.17 34.83
N ASN A 152 24.13 35.00 33.92
CA ASN A 152 24.15 36.46 34.14
C ASN A 152 22.91 37.21 33.67
N GLU A 153 21.74 36.71 33.98
CA GLU A 153 20.52 37.54 33.98
C GLU A 153 19.68 37.26 35.21
N SER A 154 20.18 37.67 36.36
CA SER A 154 19.39 37.88 37.57
C SER A 154 20.13 38.87 38.47
N ASN A 155 19.94 40.17 38.21
CA ASN A 155 20.00 41.24 39.15
C ASN A 155 19.13 42.40 38.67
#